data_d534412d52c3eb3ff2fc312b0fe10474
#
_entry.id   d534412d52c3eb3ff2fc312b0fe10474
#
_cell.length_a   1.000
_cell.length_b   1.000
_cell.length_c   1.000
_cell.angle_alpha   90.00
_cell.angle_beta   90.00
_cell.angle_gamma   90.00
#
_symmetry.space_group_name_H-M   'P 1'
#
loop_
_entity.id
_entity.type
_entity.pdbx_description
1 polymer ?
#
loop_
_entity_poly.entity_id
_entity_poly.type
_entity_poly.pdbx_seq_one_letter_code
_entity_poly.pdbx_strand_id
1 'polypeptide(L)'
;MASSPASSRAFQWARVDFPPSPRPPTTASVVAATIFAIAGSLAADAALVAMGEAIFPATRGFTHFRFADYASLTVIGVVAACASWPVVTRVSSSPRWLLRRMAVAVTVVLWIPDLWILVGGEPAKAVAVLMVMHLAIAVVTFYALVTVAPAAAPLASGATGSPPGVADTGAATNADRRADTGMPTGTAADQSTGTPASVG
;
A
#
# COMPACT_ATOMS: atom_id res chain seq x y z
N MET A 1 -26.61 -9.83 11.76
CA MET A 1 -25.52 -10.84 11.82
C MET A 1 -24.33 -10.17 12.48
N ALA A 2 -24.04 -10.51 13.73
CA ALA A 2 -22.93 -9.93 14.48
C ALA A 2 -21.62 -10.59 14.03
N SER A 3 -20.70 -9.82 13.47
CA SER A 3 -19.37 -10.28 13.08
C SER A 3 -18.61 -10.76 14.31
N SER A 4 -18.05 -11.97 14.27
CA SER A 4 -17.30 -12.56 15.37
C SER A 4 -16.10 -11.67 15.75
N PRO A 5 -15.82 -11.41 17.04
CA PRO A 5 -14.73 -10.54 17.47
C PRO A 5 -13.31 -11.03 17.07
N ALA A 6 -13.18 -12.30 16.69
CA ALA A 6 -11.93 -12.88 16.20
C ALA A 6 -11.61 -12.43 14.75
N SER A 7 -12.62 -12.30 13.89
CA SER A 7 -12.44 -11.83 12.51
C SER A 7 -12.03 -10.35 12.47
N SER A 8 -12.58 -9.51 13.36
CA SER A 8 -12.21 -8.10 13.43
C SER A 8 -10.75 -7.87 13.86
N ARG A 9 -10.20 -8.71 14.75
CA ARG A 9 -8.78 -8.63 15.16
C ARG A 9 -7.82 -9.01 14.03
N ALA A 10 -8.14 -10.05 13.25
CA ALA A 10 -7.32 -10.46 12.10
C ALA A 10 -7.28 -9.37 11.01
N PHE A 11 -8.42 -8.72 10.72
CA PHE A 11 -8.49 -7.62 9.77
C PHE A 11 -7.75 -6.36 10.26
N GLN A 12 -7.85 -6.02 11.56
CA GLN A 12 -7.09 -4.94 12.16
C GLN A 12 -5.58 -5.21 12.14
N TRP A 13 -5.17 -6.47 12.39
CA TRP A 13 -3.77 -6.86 12.33
C TRP A 13 -3.21 -6.79 10.91
N ALA A 14 -4.01 -7.13 9.88
CA ALA A 14 -3.65 -7.04 8.48
C ALA A 14 -3.75 -5.60 7.92
N ARG A 15 -4.27 -4.63 8.70
CA ARG A 15 -4.60 -3.28 8.22
C ARG A 15 -5.34 -3.30 6.88
N VAL A 16 -6.30 -4.21 6.79
CA VAL A 16 -7.26 -4.26 5.69
C VAL A 16 -8.38 -3.31 6.06
N ASP A 17 -8.30 -2.09 5.56
CA ASP A 17 -9.28 -1.04 5.83
C ASP A 17 -10.10 -0.79 4.57
N PHE A 18 -11.43 -0.86 4.71
CA PHE A 18 -12.34 -0.28 3.76
C PHE A 18 -12.72 1.13 4.28
N PRO A 19 -12.40 2.19 3.58
CA PRO A 19 -12.26 2.36 2.14
C PRO A 19 -10.83 2.21 1.61
N PRO A 20 -10.70 1.83 0.31
CA PRO A 20 -9.42 1.61 -0.34
C PRO A 20 -8.59 2.89 -0.48
N SER A 21 -7.29 2.71 -0.76
CA SER A 21 -6.41 3.84 -1.10
C SER A 21 -7.00 4.68 -2.24
N PRO A 22 -7.01 6.02 -2.13
CA PRO A 22 -7.76 6.88 -3.05
C PRO A 22 -7.27 6.90 -4.49
N ARG A 23 -6.07 6.39 -4.79
CA ARG A 23 -5.55 6.29 -6.16
C ARG A 23 -4.74 5.01 -6.36
N PRO A 24 -5.31 4.02 -7.06
CA PRO A 24 -4.54 2.85 -7.48
C PRO A 24 -3.46 3.26 -8.49
N PRO A 25 -2.34 2.52 -8.56
CA PRO A 25 -1.32 2.73 -9.57
C PRO A 25 -1.89 2.56 -10.98
N THR A 26 -1.33 3.27 -11.95
CA THR A 26 -1.75 3.11 -13.35
C THR A 26 -1.28 1.76 -13.90
N THR A 27 -2.01 1.19 -14.85
CA THR A 27 -1.61 -0.06 -15.52
C THR A 27 -0.21 0.07 -16.13
N ALA A 28 0.10 1.21 -16.75
CA ALA A 28 1.41 1.45 -17.34
C ALA A 28 2.53 1.41 -16.30
N SER A 29 2.35 2.01 -15.11
CA SER A 29 3.35 1.97 -14.05
C SER A 29 3.53 0.57 -13.47
N VAL A 30 2.46 -0.22 -13.36
CA VAL A 30 2.54 -1.63 -12.92
C VAL A 30 3.29 -2.47 -13.94
N VAL A 31 3.01 -2.31 -15.24
CA VAL A 31 3.74 -3.02 -16.31
C VAL A 31 5.22 -2.63 -16.30
N ALA A 32 5.53 -1.35 -16.20
CA ALA A 32 6.92 -0.90 -16.11
C ALA A 32 7.62 -1.49 -14.87
N ALA A 33 6.98 -1.44 -13.69
CA ALA A 33 7.51 -2.05 -12.47
C ALA A 33 7.76 -3.56 -12.64
N THR A 34 6.86 -4.26 -13.34
CA THR A 34 6.99 -5.71 -13.62
C THR A 34 8.23 -5.99 -14.48
N ILE A 35 8.43 -5.20 -15.54
CA ILE A 35 9.60 -5.35 -16.43
C ILE A 35 10.90 -5.11 -15.64
N PHE A 36 10.96 -4.03 -14.84
CA PHE A 36 12.12 -3.74 -13.99
C PHE A 36 12.36 -4.81 -12.94
N ALA A 37 11.28 -5.32 -12.32
CA ALA A 37 11.36 -6.39 -11.33
C ALA A 37 11.89 -7.69 -11.95
N ILE A 38 11.40 -8.11 -13.13
CA ILE A 38 11.87 -9.30 -13.84
C ILE A 38 13.35 -9.14 -14.20
N ALA A 39 13.72 -8.05 -14.87
CA ALA A 39 15.09 -7.83 -15.30
C ALA A 39 16.05 -7.78 -14.11
N GLY A 40 15.70 -7.03 -13.06
CA GLY A 40 16.50 -6.90 -11.84
C GLY A 40 16.63 -8.21 -11.07
N SER A 41 15.55 -8.99 -10.96
CA SER A 41 15.58 -10.30 -10.28
C SER A 41 16.43 -11.30 -11.04
N LEU A 42 16.29 -11.41 -12.35
CA LEU A 42 17.13 -12.30 -13.18
C LEU A 42 18.61 -11.92 -13.13
N ALA A 43 18.91 -10.63 -13.13
CA ALA A 43 20.29 -10.16 -12.98
C ALA A 43 20.85 -10.50 -11.59
N ALA A 44 20.06 -10.32 -10.53
CA ALA A 44 20.46 -10.69 -9.18
C ALA A 44 20.67 -12.20 -9.03
N ASP A 45 19.77 -13.02 -9.58
CA ASP A 45 19.87 -14.48 -9.56
C ASP A 45 21.15 -14.94 -10.30
N ALA A 46 21.39 -14.43 -11.50
CA ALA A 46 22.60 -14.77 -12.26
C ALA A 46 23.88 -14.37 -11.50
N ALA A 47 23.89 -13.20 -10.86
CA ALA A 47 25.03 -12.76 -10.05
C ALA A 47 25.24 -13.64 -8.82
N LEU A 48 24.14 -14.04 -8.13
CA LEU A 48 24.22 -14.93 -6.97
C LEU A 48 24.67 -16.33 -7.33
N VAL A 49 24.23 -16.89 -8.46
CA VAL A 49 24.71 -18.18 -8.97
C VAL A 49 26.20 -18.09 -9.29
N ALA A 50 26.63 -17.09 -10.06
CA ALA A 50 28.03 -16.92 -10.40
C ALA A 50 28.92 -16.73 -9.14
N MET A 51 28.45 -15.98 -8.16
CA MET A 51 29.15 -15.78 -6.89
C MET A 51 29.17 -17.08 -6.07
N GLY A 52 28.05 -17.81 -6.01
CA GLY A 52 27.94 -19.09 -5.33
C GLY A 52 28.91 -20.13 -5.89
N GLU A 53 29.02 -20.25 -7.21
CA GLU A 53 29.97 -21.17 -7.89
C GLU A 53 31.42 -20.73 -7.72
N ALA A 54 31.69 -19.43 -7.63
CA ALA A 54 33.05 -18.91 -7.40
C ALA A 54 33.50 -19.17 -5.96
N ILE A 55 32.65 -18.94 -4.96
CA ILE A 55 32.97 -19.11 -3.54
C ILE A 55 32.94 -20.60 -3.14
N PHE A 56 32.02 -21.37 -3.73
CA PHE A 56 31.79 -22.78 -3.42
C PHE A 56 31.91 -23.64 -4.69
N PRO A 57 33.15 -23.94 -5.17
CA PRO A 57 33.32 -24.70 -6.41
C PRO A 57 32.60 -26.07 -6.46
N ALA A 58 32.32 -26.64 -5.30
CA ALA A 58 31.56 -27.90 -5.18
C ALA A 58 30.08 -27.76 -5.59
N THR A 59 29.57 -26.54 -5.76
CA THR A 59 28.19 -26.29 -6.22
C THR A 59 28.08 -26.17 -7.73
N ARG A 60 29.19 -26.22 -8.46
CA ARG A 60 29.21 -26.19 -9.93
C ARG A 60 28.47 -27.41 -10.48
N GLY A 61 27.56 -27.15 -11.40
CA GLY A 61 26.72 -28.19 -12.00
C GLY A 61 25.50 -28.58 -11.17
N PHE A 62 25.19 -27.83 -10.10
CA PHE A 62 23.97 -28.03 -9.36
C PHE A 62 22.76 -27.77 -10.28
N THR A 63 21.85 -28.74 -10.36
CA THR A 63 20.76 -28.75 -11.36
C THR A 63 19.91 -27.48 -11.32
N HIS A 64 19.60 -26.99 -10.11
CA HIS A 64 18.75 -25.82 -9.94
C HIS A 64 19.45 -24.48 -10.27
N PHE A 65 20.77 -24.47 -10.55
CA PHE A 65 21.51 -23.30 -11.03
C PHE A 65 21.45 -23.13 -12.55
N ARG A 66 20.77 -24.04 -13.27
CA ARG A 66 20.58 -23.86 -14.70
C ARG A 66 19.65 -22.68 -14.97
N PHE A 67 20.10 -21.80 -15.88
CA PHE A 67 19.38 -20.55 -16.19
C PHE A 67 17.89 -20.77 -16.49
N ALA A 68 17.56 -21.78 -17.30
CA ALA A 68 16.17 -22.07 -17.67
C ALA A 68 15.29 -22.41 -16.45
N ASP A 69 15.85 -23.10 -15.46
CA ASP A 69 15.10 -23.57 -14.29
C ASP A 69 14.77 -22.38 -13.35
N TYR A 70 15.76 -21.62 -12.93
CA TYR A 70 15.49 -20.49 -12.04
C TYR A 70 14.79 -19.33 -12.76
N ALA A 71 15.11 -19.06 -14.04
CA ALA A 71 14.52 -17.94 -14.76
C ALA A 71 13.00 -18.09 -14.93
N SER A 72 12.52 -19.31 -15.27
CA SER A 72 11.08 -19.56 -15.42
C SER A 72 10.33 -19.34 -14.10
N LEU A 73 10.85 -19.86 -12.99
CA LEU A 73 10.25 -19.70 -11.66
C LEU A 73 10.28 -18.25 -11.19
N THR A 74 11.40 -17.55 -11.40
CA THR A 74 11.54 -16.12 -11.09
C THR A 74 10.52 -15.28 -11.85
N VAL A 75 10.39 -15.50 -13.17
CA VAL A 75 9.41 -14.74 -13.99
C VAL A 75 7.99 -14.98 -13.50
N ILE A 76 7.60 -16.25 -13.28
CA ILE A 76 6.25 -16.59 -12.79
C ILE A 76 6.00 -15.96 -11.43
N GLY A 77 6.94 -16.08 -10.49
CA GLY A 77 6.83 -15.52 -9.13
C GLY A 77 6.73 -14.00 -9.14
N VAL A 78 7.58 -13.31 -9.90
CA VAL A 78 7.57 -11.85 -10.02
C VAL A 78 6.27 -11.35 -10.67
N VAL A 79 5.80 -11.99 -11.75
CA VAL A 79 4.53 -11.63 -12.40
C VAL A 79 3.37 -11.79 -11.43
N ALA A 80 3.29 -12.90 -10.69
CA ALA A 80 2.25 -13.13 -9.68
C ALA A 80 2.29 -12.06 -8.57
N ALA A 81 3.48 -11.72 -8.08
CA ALA A 81 3.67 -10.67 -7.08
C ALA A 81 3.23 -9.29 -7.61
N CYS A 82 3.63 -8.94 -8.84
CA CYS A 82 3.25 -7.68 -9.46
C CYS A 82 1.74 -7.60 -9.77
N ALA A 83 1.11 -8.71 -10.19
CA ALA A 83 -0.33 -8.78 -10.40
C ALA A 83 -1.14 -8.62 -9.09
N SER A 84 -0.56 -9.00 -7.96
CA SER A 84 -1.20 -8.79 -6.65
C SER A 84 -1.20 -7.33 -6.20
N TRP A 85 -0.28 -6.50 -6.71
CA TRP A 85 -0.12 -5.10 -6.26
C TRP A 85 -1.37 -4.22 -6.43
N PRO A 86 -2.08 -4.21 -7.57
CA PRO A 86 -3.34 -3.47 -7.70
C PRO A 86 -4.40 -3.92 -6.70
N VAL A 87 -4.43 -5.21 -6.34
CA VAL A 87 -5.35 -5.73 -5.34
C VAL A 87 -4.97 -5.21 -3.94
N VAL A 88 -3.69 -5.29 -3.58
CA VAL A 88 -3.16 -4.79 -2.30
C VAL A 88 -3.47 -3.31 -2.12
N THR A 89 -3.33 -2.49 -3.16
CA THR A 89 -3.64 -1.06 -3.11
C THR A 89 -5.13 -0.77 -2.98
N ARG A 90 -6.00 -1.69 -3.41
CA ARG A 90 -7.47 -1.55 -3.29
C ARG A 90 -8.02 -1.99 -1.93
N VAL A 91 -7.31 -2.85 -1.21
CA VAL A 91 -7.81 -3.43 0.04
C VAL A 91 -7.15 -2.87 1.29
N SER A 92 -6.07 -2.08 1.15
CA SER A 92 -5.32 -1.58 2.30
C SER A 92 -5.08 -0.08 2.25
N SER A 93 -5.34 0.59 3.38
CA SER A 93 -4.95 1.99 3.61
C SER A 93 -3.43 2.18 3.73
N SER A 94 -2.69 1.09 3.98
CA SER A 94 -1.22 1.08 4.12
C SER A 94 -0.59 0.03 3.19
N PRO A 95 -0.71 0.18 1.84
CA PRO A 95 -0.35 -0.87 0.90
C PRO A 95 1.13 -1.28 0.95
N ARG A 96 2.06 -0.35 1.22
CA ARG A 96 3.49 -0.67 1.37
C ARG A 96 3.76 -1.59 2.55
N TRP A 97 3.08 -1.37 3.66
CA TRP A 97 3.22 -2.20 4.85
C TRP A 97 2.68 -3.61 4.63
N LEU A 98 1.50 -3.72 3.99
CA LEU A 98 0.89 -5.00 3.65
C LEU A 98 1.76 -5.76 2.65
N LEU A 99 2.23 -5.10 1.57
CA LEU A 99 3.11 -5.71 0.58
C LEU A 99 4.39 -6.26 1.23
N ARG A 100 5.02 -5.50 2.14
CA ARG A 100 6.23 -5.97 2.84
C ARG A 100 5.96 -7.25 3.65
N ARG A 101 4.83 -7.31 4.35
CA ARG A 101 4.47 -8.53 5.10
C ARG A 101 4.18 -9.71 4.20
N MET A 102 3.47 -9.48 3.10
CA MET A 102 3.24 -10.52 2.09
C MET A 102 4.55 -11.00 1.49
N ALA A 103 5.47 -10.10 1.14
CA ALA A 103 6.78 -10.46 0.62
C ALA A 103 7.55 -11.35 1.61
N VAL A 104 7.60 -10.96 2.89
CA VAL A 104 8.24 -11.78 3.94
C VAL A 104 7.55 -13.15 4.07
N ALA A 105 6.22 -13.17 4.15
CA ALA A 105 5.47 -14.43 4.30
C ALA A 105 5.70 -15.37 3.12
N VAL A 106 5.65 -14.85 1.88
CA VAL A 106 5.90 -15.64 0.67
C VAL A 106 7.33 -16.14 0.64
N THR A 107 8.33 -15.31 0.98
CA THR A 107 9.74 -15.74 1.04
C THR A 107 9.94 -16.88 2.03
N VAL A 108 9.34 -16.78 3.22
CA VAL A 108 9.42 -17.85 4.23
C VAL A 108 8.76 -19.14 3.73
N VAL A 109 7.61 -19.04 3.03
CA VAL A 109 6.95 -20.20 2.43
C VAL A 109 7.81 -20.83 1.33
N LEU A 110 8.47 -20.01 0.51
CA LEU A 110 9.34 -20.48 -0.56
C LEU A 110 10.62 -21.14 -0.03
N TRP A 111 11.04 -20.88 1.19
CA TRP A 111 12.14 -21.61 1.83
C TRP A 111 11.76 -23.06 2.22
N ILE A 112 10.47 -23.39 2.33
CA ILE A 112 10.03 -24.76 2.65
C ILE A 112 10.54 -25.77 1.60
N PRO A 113 10.31 -25.60 0.28
CA PRO A 113 10.89 -26.50 -0.72
C PRO A 113 12.43 -26.51 -0.69
N ASP A 114 13.09 -25.37 -0.43
CA ASP A 114 14.56 -25.34 -0.32
C ASP A 114 15.05 -26.21 0.85
N LEU A 115 14.39 -26.14 2.00
CA LEU A 115 14.69 -27.00 3.15
C LEU A 115 14.39 -28.47 2.85
N TRP A 116 13.36 -28.76 2.05
CA TRP A 116 13.06 -30.12 1.61
C TRP A 116 14.18 -30.70 0.75
N ILE A 117 14.72 -29.90 -0.18
CA ILE A 117 15.87 -30.25 -1.01
C ILE A 117 17.12 -30.53 -0.13
N LEU A 118 17.32 -29.70 0.91
CA LEU A 118 18.39 -29.90 1.88
C LEU A 118 18.29 -31.23 2.62
N VAL A 119 17.08 -31.59 3.09
CA VAL A 119 16.82 -32.87 3.77
C VAL A 119 16.99 -34.04 2.78
N GLY A 120 16.75 -33.82 1.50
CA GLY A 120 17.00 -34.78 0.40
C GLY A 120 18.48 -35.09 0.15
N GLY A 121 19.40 -34.42 0.85
CA GLY A 121 20.85 -34.69 0.76
C GLY A 121 21.60 -33.78 -0.22
N GLU A 122 20.97 -32.75 -0.75
CA GLU A 122 21.62 -31.78 -1.62
C GLU A 122 22.63 -30.89 -0.83
N PRO A 123 23.66 -30.33 -1.50
CA PRO A 123 24.69 -29.54 -0.82
C PRO A 123 24.11 -28.32 -0.11
N ALA A 124 24.29 -28.25 1.21
CA ALA A 124 23.77 -27.16 2.04
C ALA A 124 24.18 -25.76 1.54
N LYS A 125 25.37 -25.62 0.95
CA LYS A 125 25.86 -24.37 0.36
C LYS A 125 25.06 -23.94 -0.86
N ALA A 126 24.67 -24.90 -1.72
CA ALA A 126 23.83 -24.62 -2.88
C ALA A 126 22.42 -24.20 -2.45
N VAL A 127 21.82 -24.89 -1.46
CA VAL A 127 20.53 -24.53 -0.91
C VAL A 127 20.55 -23.16 -0.26
N ALA A 128 21.62 -22.81 0.46
CA ALA A 128 21.76 -21.46 1.03
C ALA A 128 21.77 -20.38 -0.05
N VAL A 129 22.41 -20.60 -1.20
CA VAL A 129 22.36 -19.68 -2.34
C VAL A 129 20.92 -19.54 -2.86
N LEU A 130 20.17 -20.63 -3.00
CA LEU A 130 18.75 -20.57 -3.40
C LEU A 130 17.90 -19.74 -2.44
N MET A 131 18.06 -19.93 -1.13
CA MET A 131 17.36 -19.13 -0.12
C MET A 131 17.69 -17.65 -0.24
N VAL A 132 18.95 -17.29 -0.51
CA VAL A 132 19.35 -15.89 -0.74
C VAL A 132 18.77 -15.35 -2.05
N MET A 133 18.65 -16.17 -3.10
CA MET A 133 17.98 -15.79 -4.36
C MET A 133 16.50 -15.43 -4.10
N HIS A 134 15.77 -16.24 -3.35
CA HIS A 134 14.37 -15.91 -2.99
C HIS A 134 14.27 -14.56 -2.25
N LEU A 135 15.19 -14.29 -1.33
CA LEU A 135 15.24 -13.00 -0.64
C LEU A 135 15.56 -11.85 -1.59
N ALA A 136 16.52 -12.03 -2.51
CA ALA A 136 16.88 -11.03 -3.50
C ALA A 136 15.70 -10.69 -4.43
N ILE A 137 14.99 -11.71 -4.95
CA ILE A 137 13.78 -11.52 -5.77
C ILE A 137 12.73 -10.72 -5.00
N ALA A 138 12.47 -11.07 -3.73
CA ALA A 138 11.48 -10.38 -2.90
C ALA A 138 11.85 -8.90 -2.70
N VAL A 139 13.13 -8.60 -2.43
CA VAL A 139 13.64 -7.24 -2.24
C VAL A 139 13.55 -6.43 -3.53
N VAL A 140 14.04 -6.97 -4.64
CA VAL A 140 14.00 -6.31 -5.96
C VAL A 140 12.56 -6.01 -6.37
N THR A 141 11.67 -7.00 -6.27
CA THR A 141 10.25 -6.85 -6.63
C THR A 141 9.56 -5.82 -5.74
N PHE A 142 9.80 -5.86 -4.43
CA PHE A 142 9.25 -4.87 -3.50
C PHE A 142 9.68 -3.45 -3.89
N TYR A 143 10.98 -3.21 -4.09
CA TYR A 143 11.46 -1.88 -4.45
C TYR A 143 10.96 -1.44 -5.83
N ALA A 144 10.92 -2.32 -6.83
CA ALA A 144 10.36 -1.99 -8.14
C ALA A 144 8.90 -1.51 -8.03
N LEU A 145 8.06 -2.22 -7.27
CA LEU A 145 6.65 -1.87 -7.09
C LEU A 145 6.47 -0.55 -6.34
N VAL A 146 7.20 -0.31 -5.24
CA VAL A 146 7.00 0.88 -4.43
C VAL A 146 7.61 2.15 -5.03
N THR A 147 8.61 2.01 -5.94
CA THR A 147 9.27 3.14 -6.59
C THR A 147 8.68 3.48 -7.95
N VAL A 148 8.38 2.46 -8.79
CA VAL A 148 7.91 2.65 -10.17
C VAL A 148 6.38 2.73 -10.24
N ALA A 149 5.67 2.03 -9.36
CA ALA A 149 4.21 2.01 -9.29
C ALA A 149 3.69 2.44 -7.90
N PRO A 150 4.04 3.64 -7.41
CA PRO A 150 3.64 4.06 -6.07
C PRO A 150 2.12 4.18 -5.95
N ALA A 151 1.56 3.66 -4.86
CA ALA A 151 0.21 4.02 -4.45
C ALA A 151 0.24 5.47 -3.95
N ALA A 152 -0.62 6.34 -4.48
CA ALA A 152 -0.68 7.73 -4.04
C ALA A 152 -1.16 7.79 -2.58
N ALA A 153 -0.47 8.59 -1.77
CA ALA A 153 -0.95 8.94 -0.43
C ALA A 153 -2.31 9.66 -0.54
N PRO A 154 -3.19 9.51 0.47
CA PRO A 154 -4.36 10.36 0.57
C PRO A 154 -3.89 11.82 0.50
N LEU A 155 -4.49 12.62 -0.37
CA LEU A 155 -4.33 14.06 -0.29
C LEU A 155 -4.74 14.42 1.14
N ALA A 156 -3.84 15.04 1.90
CA ALA A 156 -4.18 15.60 3.18
C ALA A 156 -5.37 16.54 2.94
N SER A 157 -6.58 16.06 3.27
CA SER A 157 -7.81 16.82 3.09
C SER A 157 -7.75 17.96 4.10
N GLY A 158 -7.55 19.17 3.60
CA GLY A 158 -7.79 20.37 4.38
C GLY A 158 -6.61 20.95 5.13
N ALA A 159 -5.55 21.31 4.43
CA ALA A 159 -5.04 22.64 4.64
C ALA A 159 -5.89 23.58 3.77
N THR A 160 -7.15 23.78 4.12
CA THR A 160 -7.83 25.03 3.82
C THR A 160 -7.03 26.06 4.58
N GLY A 161 -5.97 26.57 3.94
CA GLY A 161 -5.32 27.78 4.34
C GLY A 161 -6.40 28.84 4.34
N SER A 162 -6.90 29.19 5.52
CA SER A 162 -7.47 30.49 5.72
C SER A 162 -6.43 31.46 5.17
N PRO A 163 -6.81 32.35 4.24
CA PRO A 163 -5.87 33.33 3.75
C PRO A 163 -5.36 34.12 4.96
N PRO A 164 -4.02 34.30 5.10
CA PRO A 164 -3.47 35.06 6.19
C PRO A 164 -3.91 36.53 6.02
N GLY A 165 -4.75 36.98 6.95
CA GLY A 165 -4.85 38.37 7.27
C GLY A 165 -5.60 39.26 6.28
N VAL A 166 -6.92 39.27 6.38
CA VAL A 166 -7.54 40.57 6.44
C VAL A 166 -7.46 40.97 7.91
N ALA A 167 -6.41 41.71 8.24
CA ALA A 167 -6.33 42.41 9.49
C ALA A 167 -7.60 43.26 9.62
N ASP A 168 -8.40 42.91 10.60
CA ASP A 168 -9.58 43.66 11.00
C ASP A 168 -9.15 45.04 11.50
N THR A 169 -8.99 45.99 10.55
CA THR A 169 -8.77 47.40 10.81
C THR A 169 -10.14 48.06 11.01
N GLY A 170 -10.93 47.49 11.93
CA GLY A 170 -12.30 47.92 12.19
C GLY A 170 -12.63 48.10 13.67
N ALA A 171 -11.62 48.29 14.52
CA ALA A 171 -11.84 48.54 15.95
C ALA A 171 -11.42 49.94 16.40
N ALA A 172 -11.91 50.95 15.70
CA ALA A 172 -11.81 52.32 16.23
C ALA A 172 -12.79 53.23 15.50
N THR A 173 -14.09 53.07 15.64
CA THR A 173 -15.09 54.14 15.42
C THR A 173 -16.50 53.68 15.84
N ASN A 174 -16.71 53.30 17.07
CA ASN A 174 -18.09 53.19 17.61
C ASN A 174 -18.14 53.51 19.12
N ALA A 175 -17.43 54.55 19.54
CA ALA A 175 -17.55 55.12 20.87
C ALA A 175 -18.20 56.50 20.88
N ASP A 176 -18.99 56.82 19.86
CA ASP A 176 -19.67 58.13 19.88
C ASP A 176 -21.02 58.13 19.15
N ARG A 177 -21.91 57.27 19.59
CA ARG A 177 -23.33 57.38 19.20
C ARG A 177 -24.26 56.68 20.19
N ARG A 178 -24.11 57.04 21.46
CA ARG A 178 -25.06 56.72 22.52
C ARG A 178 -25.49 58.01 23.24
N ALA A 179 -26.25 58.77 22.55
CA ALA A 179 -27.14 59.74 23.12
C ALA A 179 -28.08 60.21 22.01
N ASP A 180 -29.25 59.75 21.94
CA ASP A 180 -30.46 60.52 21.88
C ASP A 180 -31.70 59.72 21.52
N THR A 181 -32.70 59.91 22.35
CA THR A 181 -34.15 59.87 22.10
C THR A 181 -34.86 58.60 21.73
N GLY A 182 -35.74 58.22 22.62
CA GLY A 182 -37.20 58.27 22.33
C GLY A 182 -37.89 56.93 22.20
N MET A 183 -38.47 56.46 23.30
CA MET A 183 -39.73 55.66 23.33
C MET A 183 -40.86 56.40 22.60
N PRO A 184 -41.96 55.79 22.09
CA PRO A 184 -42.77 54.79 22.77
C PRO A 184 -43.57 53.77 21.90
N THR A 185 -44.08 52.72 22.59
CA THR A 185 -45.43 52.08 22.58
C THR A 185 -46.19 51.80 21.28
N GLY A 186 -46.68 50.57 21.23
CA GLY A 186 -47.85 50.17 20.39
C GLY A 186 -47.83 48.67 20.08
N THR A 187 -48.41 47.83 20.85
CA THR A 187 -49.75 47.29 20.85
C THR A 187 -50.10 46.37 19.66
N ALA A 188 -50.29 45.13 20.02
CA ALA A 188 -51.41 44.20 19.70
C ALA A 188 -51.56 43.49 18.34
N ALA A 189 -51.86 42.22 18.53
CA ALA A 189 -52.84 41.37 17.81
C ALA A 189 -52.43 40.84 16.43
N ASP A 190 -52.64 39.68 16.04
CA ASP A 190 -53.66 38.64 16.29
C ASP A 190 -53.61 37.64 15.13
N GLN A 191 -53.84 36.38 15.41
CA GLN A 191 -54.51 35.37 14.56
C GLN A 191 -53.92 35.08 13.16
N SER A 192 -53.89 33.91 12.63
CA SER A 192 -54.65 32.71 12.82
C SER A 192 -54.18 31.64 11.83
N THR A 193 -54.18 30.44 12.27
CA THR A 193 -54.75 29.23 11.64
C THR A 193 -54.47 28.95 10.14
N GLY A 194 -54.08 27.71 9.88
CA GLY A 194 -54.35 27.08 8.61
C GLY A 194 -53.51 25.84 8.30
N THR A 195 -53.86 24.69 8.90
CA THR A 195 -53.73 23.36 8.33
C THR A 195 -55.05 23.13 7.51
N PRO A 196 -55.20 22.20 6.55
CA PRO A 196 -54.56 20.92 6.33
C PRO A 196 -54.46 20.40 4.86
N ALA A 197 -54.12 19.11 4.75
CA ALA A 197 -54.48 18.06 3.80
C ALA A 197 -53.68 17.98 2.50
N SER A 198 -53.00 16.90 2.23
CA SER A 198 -53.39 15.53 1.86
C SER A 198 -53.44 15.29 0.35
N VAL A 199 -52.96 14.07 -0.04
CA VAL A 199 -53.21 13.29 -1.26
C VAL A 199 -52.21 13.39 -2.40
N GLY A 200 -51.66 12.19 -2.71
CA GLY A 200 -51.07 11.78 -3.95
C GLY A 200 -49.96 10.77 -3.73
#